data_160c9718896cc45253d4003d067dd3fb
#
_entry.id   160c9718896cc45253d4003d067dd3fb
#
_cell.length_a   1.000
_cell.length_b   1.000
_cell.length_c   1.000
_cell.angle_alpha   90.00
_cell.angle_beta   90.00
_cell.angle_gamma   90.00
#
_symmetry.space_group_name_H-M   'P 1'
#
loop_
_entity.id
_entity.type
_entity.pdbx_description
1 polymer ?
#
loop_
_entity_poly.entity_id
_entity_poly.type
_entity_poly.pdbx_seq_one_letter_code
_entity_poly.pdbx_strand_id
1 'polypeptide(L)'
;MEELNKIFTKHIDEGRFPGIQWQINIKDKIYSGKIGYNDIETKDPVLDNTIYRIWSMTKPVVAVAALQLLEQNKIKLDDLITKYLPEFSNLKVLK
;
A
#
# COMPACT_ATOMS: atom_id res chain seq x y z
N MET A 1 -14.19 18.01 -7.64
CA MET A 1 -14.00 17.08 -6.53
C MET A 1 -15.28 16.42 -6.04
N GLU A 2 -16.38 17.16 -6.06
CA GLU A 2 -17.73 16.61 -5.75
C GLU A 2 -18.14 15.47 -6.69
N GLU A 3 -17.79 15.59 -7.94
CA GLU A 3 -18.04 14.57 -8.97
C GLU A 3 -17.29 13.26 -8.70
N LEU A 4 -16.04 13.37 -8.20
CA LEU A 4 -15.26 12.19 -7.78
C LEU A 4 -15.93 11.46 -6.61
N ASN A 5 -16.40 12.22 -5.62
CA ASN A 5 -17.15 11.65 -4.50
C ASN A 5 -18.42 10.93 -4.97
N LYS A 6 -19.16 11.49 -5.93
CA LYS A 6 -20.36 10.84 -6.49
C LYS A 6 -20.02 9.51 -7.17
N ILE A 7 -18.92 9.46 -7.94
CA ILE A 7 -18.44 8.22 -8.58
C ILE A 7 -18.12 7.17 -7.52
N PHE A 8 -17.36 7.53 -6.50
CA PHE A 8 -16.98 6.59 -5.45
C PHE A 8 -18.17 6.15 -4.59
N THR A 9 -19.08 7.06 -4.26
CA THR A 9 -20.34 6.72 -3.56
C THR A 9 -21.11 5.66 -4.33
N LYS A 10 -21.27 5.84 -5.65
CA LYS A 10 -21.94 4.84 -6.49
C LYS A 10 -21.32 3.45 -6.38
N HIS A 11 -19.98 3.35 -6.39
CA HIS A 11 -19.30 2.06 -6.26
C HIS A 11 -19.46 1.41 -4.88
N ILE A 12 -19.58 2.23 -3.84
CA ILE A 12 -19.85 1.74 -2.48
C ILE A 12 -21.29 1.26 -2.37
N ASP A 13 -22.25 2.03 -2.89
CA ASP A 13 -23.67 1.66 -2.88
C ASP A 13 -23.94 0.38 -3.70
N GLU A 14 -23.17 0.15 -4.76
CA GLU A 14 -23.18 -1.08 -5.55
C GLU A 14 -22.46 -2.26 -4.85
N GLY A 15 -21.89 -2.07 -3.66
CA GLY A 15 -21.20 -3.10 -2.89
C GLY A 15 -19.86 -3.53 -3.45
N ARG A 16 -19.25 -2.75 -4.35
CA ARG A 16 -17.95 -3.08 -4.96
C ARG A 16 -16.79 -2.89 -4.00
N PHE A 17 -16.88 -1.90 -3.12
CA PHE A 17 -15.90 -1.58 -2.09
C PHE A 17 -16.60 -1.21 -0.79
N PRO A 18 -16.05 -1.58 0.37
CA PRO A 18 -16.62 -1.18 1.66
C PRO A 18 -16.42 0.31 1.94
N GLY A 19 -15.25 0.84 1.60
CA GLY A 19 -14.88 2.23 1.83
C GLY A 19 -13.69 2.64 0.98
N ILE A 20 -13.58 3.93 0.74
CA ILE A 20 -12.53 4.54 -0.09
C ILE A 20 -12.03 5.79 0.59
N GLN A 21 -10.72 5.94 0.64
CA GLN A 21 -10.03 7.18 0.97
C GLN A 21 -9.16 7.58 -0.22
N TRP A 22 -9.19 8.84 -0.61
CA TRP A 22 -8.42 9.33 -1.72
C TRP A 22 -7.80 10.69 -1.42
N GLN A 23 -6.64 10.95 -2.03
CA GLN A 23 -5.97 12.23 -1.99
C GLN A 23 -5.34 12.52 -3.36
N ILE A 24 -5.51 13.75 -3.83
CA ILE A 24 -4.93 14.24 -5.07
C ILE A 24 -4.20 15.56 -4.78
N ASN A 25 -2.98 15.65 -5.24
CA ASN A 25 -2.21 16.90 -5.19
C ASN A 25 -2.08 17.47 -6.61
N ILE A 26 -2.57 18.69 -6.81
CA ILE A 26 -2.49 19.40 -8.09
C ILE A 26 -1.95 20.82 -7.81
N LYS A 27 -0.77 21.15 -8.34
CA LYS A 27 -0.17 22.47 -8.22
C LYS A 27 -0.25 23.03 -6.79
N ASP A 28 0.29 22.27 -5.84
CA ASP A 28 0.37 22.62 -4.41
C ASP A 28 -1.00 22.69 -3.67
N LYS A 29 -2.08 22.33 -4.34
CA LYS A 29 -3.39 22.17 -3.71
C LYS A 29 -3.69 20.69 -3.46
N ILE A 30 -3.98 20.38 -2.21
CA ILE A 30 -4.36 19.03 -1.80
C ILE A 30 -5.89 18.94 -1.74
N TYR A 31 -6.41 17.94 -2.42
CA TYR A 31 -7.82 17.58 -2.39
C TYR A 31 -7.90 16.16 -1.82
N SER A 32 -8.85 15.92 -0.94
CA SER A 32 -9.04 14.60 -0.32
C SER A 32 -10.51 14.30 -0.09
N GLY A 33 -10.82 13.03 0.07
CA GLY A 33 -12.14 12.56 0.43
C GLY A 33 -12.09 11.18 1.04
N LYS A 34 -13.14 10.85 1.77
CA LYS A 34 -13.34 9.55 2.41
C LYS A 34 -14.83 9.24 2.38
N ILE A 35 -15.17 8.02 1.99
CA ILE A 35 -16.53 7.59 1.75
C ILE A 35 -16.66 6.12 2.17
N GLY A 36 -17.83 5.74 2.71
CA GLY A 36 -18.14 4.38 3.10
C GLY A 36 -17.59 4.00 4.47
N TYR A 37 -17.35 2.70 4.66
CA TYR A 37 -17.10 2.11 5.96
C TYR A 37 -15.74 1.41 6.00
N ASN A 38 -15.09 1.49 7.15
CA ASN A 38 -13.94 0.69 7.52
C ASN A 38 -14.39 -0.75 7.86
N ASP A 39 -15.56 -0.86 8.48
CA ASP A 39 -16.23 -2.11 8.78
C ASP A 39 -17.71 -2.01 8.35
N ILE A 40 -18.13 -2.94 7.47
CA ILE A 40 -19.51 -2.95 6.93
C ILE A 40 -20.51 -3.40 7.99
N GLU A 41 -20.13 -4.34 8.86
CA GLU A 41 -21.04 -4.94 9.85
C GLU A 41 -21.37 -3.93 10.95
N THR A 42 -20.36 -3.26 11.48
CA THR A 42 -20.51 -2.24 12.53
C THR A 42 -20.86 -0.87 11.97
N LYS A 43 -20.71 -0.67 10.66
CA LYS A 43 -20.85 0.63 9.95
C LYS A 43 -19.89 1.69 10.47
N ASP A 44 -18.70 1.28 10.94
CA ASP A 44 -17.65 2.20 11.31
C ASP A 44 -17.19 2.98 10.07
N PRO A 45 -17.24 4.32 10.08
CA PRO A 45 -16.90 5.10 8.90
C PRO A 45 -15.40 5.06 8.60
N VAL A 46 -15.04 5.29 7.34
CA VAL A 46 -13.64 5.56 6.95
C VAL A 46 -13.18 6.88 7.59
N LEU A 47 -12.07 6.84 8.30
CA LEU A 47 -11.45 7.98 8.99
C LEU A 47 -10.08 8.31 8.38
N ASP A 48 -9.50 9.46 8.77
CA ASP A 48 -8.17 9.87 8.27
C ASP A 48 -7.05 8.92 8.71
N ASN A 49 -7.24 8.22 9.81
CA ASN A 49 -6.32 7.24 10.36
C ASN A 49 -6.71 5.78 10.08
N THR A 50 -7.62 5.54 9.14
CA THR A 50 -7.98 4.17 8.72
C THR A 50 -6.75 3.47 8.14
N ILE A 51 -6.52 2.23 8.58
CA ILE A 51 -5.38 1.42 8.14
C ILE A 51 -5.82 0.52 6.98
N TYR A 52 -5.09 0.60 5.87
CA TYR A 52 -5.32 -0.20 4.68
C TYR A 52 -4.22 -1.23 4.45
N ARG A 53 -4.60 -2.40 3.97
CA ARG A 53 -3.63 -3.37 3.42
C ARG A 53 -3.18 -2.90 2.05
N ILE A 54 -1.91 -2.56 1.92
CA ILE A 54 -1.35 -2.01 0.67
C ILE A 54 -0.81 -3.07 -0.30
N TRP A 55 -0.82 -4.36 0.09
CA TRP A 55 -0.41 -5.49 -0.74
C TRP A 55 0.94 -5.25 -1.43
N SER A 56 0.99 -5.40 -2.77
CA SER A 56 2.23 -5.24 -3.55
C SER A 56 2.82 -3.83 -3.56
N MET A 57 2.08 -2.82 -3.12
CA MET A 57 2.64 -1.48 -2.89
C MET A 57 3.66 -1.44 -1.74
N THR A 58 3.76 -2.51 -0.96
CA THR A 58 4.83 -2.73 0.02
C THR A 58 6.21 -2.90 -0.66
N LYS A 59 6.26 -3.42 -1.90
CA LYS A 59 7.52 -3.66 -2.62
C LYS A 59 8.42 -2.43 -2.74
N PRO A 60 7.93 -1.27 -3.21
CA PRO A 60 8.74 -0.05 -3.25
C PRO A 60 9.29 0.35 -1.89
N VAL A 61 8.49 0.21 -0.82
CA VAL A 61 8.92 0.54 0.55
C VAL A 61 10.09 -0.35 0.98
N VAL A 62 9.97 -1.67 0.76
CA VAL A 62 11.04 -2.63 1.06
C VAL A 62 12.27 -2.37 0.19
N ALA A 63 12.09 -2.05 -1.09
CA ALA A 63 13.21 -1.72 -1.99
C ALA A 63 13.98 -0.48 -1.50
N VAL A 64 13.30 0.58 -1.07
CA VAL A 64 13.95 1.78 -0.51
C VAL A 64 14.73 1.42 0.75
N ALA A 65 14.18 0.61 1.65
CA ALA A 65 14.87 0.17 2.85
C ALA A 65 16.16 -0.64 2.50
N ALA A 66 16.09 -1.51 1.50
CA ALA A 66 17.26 -2.24 1.01
C ALA A 66 18.34 -1.30 0.40
N LEU A 67 17.91 -0.30 -0.38
CA LEU A 67 18.82 0.70 -0.94
C LEU A 67 19.52 1.52 0.15
N GLN A 68 18.84 1.86 1.22
CA GLN A 68 19.46 2.53 2.37
C GLN A 68 20.54 1.67 3.04
N LEU A 69 20.35 0.35 3.12
CA LEU A 69 21.38 -0.57 3.63
C LEU A 69 22.57 -0.64 2.67
N LEU A 70 22.32 -0.57 1.38
CA LEU A 70 23.35 -0.55 0.34
C LEU A 70 24.20 0.74 0.42
N GLU A 71 23.55 1.91 0.55
CA GLU A 71 24.22 3.19 0.77
C GLU A 71 25.11 3.20 2.03
N GLN A 72 24.66 2.49 3.08
CA GLN A 72 25.41 2.31 4.33
C GLN A 72 26.51 1.23 4.21
N ASN A 73 26.73 0.63 3.04
CA ASN A 73 27.68 -0.48 2.80
C ASN A 73 27.43 -1.72 3.69
N LYS A 74 26.21 -1.91 4.18
CA LYS A 74 25.80 -3.07 4.99
C LYS A 74 25.50 -4.29 4.14
N ILE A 75 25.05 -4.07 2.91
CA ILE A 75 24.79 -5.10 1.91
C ILE A 75 25.37 -4.67 0.56
N LYS A 76 25.54 -5.63 -0.36
CA LYS A 76 25.92 -5.38 -1.76
C LYS A 76 24.88 -6.01 -2.68
N LEU A 77 24.69 -5.47 -3.88
CA LEU A 77 23.74 -6.01 -4.86
C LEU A 77 24.04 -7.46 -5.25
N ASP A 78 25.33 -7.83 -5.30
CA ASP A 78 25.79 -9.17 -5.68
C ASP A 78 25.93 -10.14 -4.49
N ASP A 79 25.55 -9.71 -3.27
CA ASP A 79 25.57 -10.61 -2.13
C ASP A 79 24.52 -11.71 -2.31
N LEU A 80 24.93 -12.94 -2.08
CA LEU A 80 24.00 -14.07 -2.03
C LEU A 80 23.07 -13.89 -0.83
N ILE A 81 21.76 -14.14 -1.03
CA ILE A 81 20.77 -14.07 0.04
C ILE A 81 21.14 -14.99 1.22
N THR A 82 21.77 -16.13 0.92
CA THR A 82 22.22 -17.12 1.92
C THR A 82 23.27 -16.60 2.88
N LYS A 83 23.94 -15.47 2.55
CA LYS A 83 24.86 -14.79 3.46
C LYS A 83 24.13 -14.23 4.68
N TYR A 84 22.89 -13.82 4.49
CA TYR A 84 22.04 -13.18 5.51
C TYR A 84 20.98 -14.12 6.05
N LEU A 85 20.48 -15.00 5.21
CA LEU A 85 19.41 -15.97 5.47
C LEU A 85 19.85 -17.37 5.04
N PRO A 86 20.67 -18.09 5.84
CA PRO A 86 21.22 -19.40 5.48
C PRO A 86 20.15 -20.45 5.15
N GLU A 87 18.95 -20.32 5.69
CA GLU A 87 17.81 -21.20 5.43
C GLU A 87 17.36 -21.23 3.97
N PHE A 88 17.77 -20.22 3.17
CA PHE A 88 17.47 -20.15 1.75
C PHE A 88 18.43 -20.93 0.85
N SER A 89 19.43 -21.64 1.43
CA SER A 89 20.46 -22.36 0.67
C SER A 89 19.91 -23.49 -0.22
N ASN A 90 18.74 -24.06 0.12
CA ASN A 90 18.13 -25.18 -0.60
C ASN A 90 16.98 -24.78 -1.52
N LEU A 91 16.76 -23.49 -1.75
CA LEU A 91 15.70 -23.04 -2.66
C LEU A 91 16.03 -23.41 -4.10
N LYS A 92 15.03 -23.92 -4.81
CA LYS A 92 15.09 -24.28 -6.23
C LYS A 92 14.01 -23.53 -6.99
N VAL A 93 14.34 -23.12 -8.20
CA VAL A 93 13.36 -22.57 -9.14
C VAL A 93 12.59 -23.74 -9.76
N LEU A 94 11.28 -23.68 -9.75
CA LEU A 94 10.45 -24.62 -10.49
C LEU A 94 10.72 -24.41 -11.99
N LYS A 95 10.98 -25.52 -12.69
CA LYS A 95 11.14 -25.54 -14.15
C LYS A 95 9.78 -25.64 -14.81
#